data_ebbbd1da4edcb771ca02490ff999b135
#
_entry.id   ebbbd1da4edcb771ca02490ff999b135
#
_cell.length_a   1.000
_cell.length_b   1.000
_cell.length_c   1.000
_cell.angle_alpha   90.00
_cell.angle_beta   90.00
_cell.angle_gamma   90.00
#
_symmetry.space_group_name_H-M   'P 1'
#
loop_
_entity.id
_entity.type
_entity.pdbx_description
1 polymer ?
#
loop_
_entity_poly.entity_id
_entity_poly.type
_entity_poly.pdbx_seq_one_letter_code
_entity_poly.pdbx_strand_id
1 'polypeptide(L)'
;MQAKIKVANPVVELDGDEMTRIIWKFIKDKLILPYLELDIKYYDLGMEYRDETNDQVTIDAANAIKQYGVGIKCATITPDEQRVEEFKLKQMWKSPNGTI
;
A
#
# COMPACT_ATOMS: atom_id res chain seq x y z
N MET A 1 -27.83 2.01 -14.77
CA MET A 1 -26.45 1.96 -14.29
C MET A 1 -25.73 3.22 -14.78
N GLN A 2 -25.20 3.99 -13.88
CA GLN A 2 -24.48 5.20 -14.26
C GLN A 2 -23.09 4.87 -14.80
N ALA A 3 -22.66 5.60 -15.80
CA ALA A 3 -21.30 5.48 -16.31
C ALA A 3 -20.31 5.95 -15.24
N LYS A 4 -19.19 5.27 -15.12
CA LYS A 4 -18.12 5.67 -14.22
C LYS A 4 -17.43 6.92 -14.73
N ILE A 5 -16.99 7.75 -13.80
CA ILE A 5 -16.17 8.91 -14.13
C ILE A 5 -14.75 8.43 -14.44
N LYS A 6 -14.26 8.76 -15.62
CA LYS A 6 -12.91 8.38 -16.02
C LYS A 6 -11.88 9.29 -15.36
N VAL A 7 -10.93 8.69 -14.63
CA VAL A 7 -9.83 9.42 -14.01
C VAL A 7 -8.64 9.39 -14.98
N ALA A 8 -8.14 10.56 -15.32
CA ALA A 8 -7.15 10.72 -16.38
C ALA A 8 -5.79 10.09 -16.03
N ASN A 9 -5.36 10.19 -14.78
CA ASN A 9 -4.05 9.73 -14.36
C ASN A 9 -4.15 8.59 -13.36
N PRO A 10 -3.23 7.61 -13.42
CA PRO A 10 -3.24 6.53 -12.43
C PRO A 10 -2.83 7.01 -11.05
N VAL A 11 -3.25 6.24 -10.04
CA VAL A 11 -2.94 6.48 -8.63
C VAL A 11 -2.17 5.27 -8.11
N VAL A 12 -1.16 5.52 -7.29
CA VAL A 12 -0.40 4.43 -6.66
C VAL A 12 -1.08 4.06 -5.35
N GLU A 13 -1.39 2.78 -5.20
CA GLU A 13 -1.96 2.25 -3.95
C GLU A 13 -0.87 1.54 -3.17
N LEU A 14 -0.68 1.94 -1.91
CA LEU A 14 0.27 1.31 -1.00
C LEU A 14 -0.54 0.62 0.10
N ASP A 15 -0.82 -0.65 -0.09
CA ASP A 15 -1.60 -1.45 0.86
C ASP A 15 -0.82 -1.64 2.15
N GLY A 16 -1.55 -1.79 3.25
CA GLY A 16 -0.95 -1.83 4.57
C GLY A 16 -1.17 -3.14 5.29
N ASP A 17 -1.15 -3.06 6.61
CA ASP A 17 -1.25 -4.21 7.48
C ASP A 17 -2.59 -4.27 8.22
N GLU A 18 -2.97 -5.48 8.63
CA GLU A 18 -4.07 -5.75 9.53
C GLU A 18 -5.39 -5.08 9.13
N MET A 19 -5.98 -4.33 10.06
CA MET A 19 -7.32 -3.74 9.89
C MET A 19 -7.39 -2.71 8.77
N THR A 20 -6.33 -1.92 8.57
CA THR A 20 -6.35 -0.89 7.53
C THR A 20 -6.44 -1.48 6.14
N ARG A 21 -5.83 -2.64 5.93
CA ARG A 21 -5.92 -3.38 4.67
C ARG A 21 -7.36 -3.77 4.35
N ILE A 22 -8.08 -4.24 5.34
CA ILE A 22 -9.49 -4.66 5.21
C ILE A 22 -10.39 -3.45 4.95
N ILE A 23 -10.22 -2.39 5.75
CA ILE A 23 -11.00 -1.17 5.62
C ILE A 23 -10.77 -0.51 4.27
N TRP A 24 -9.54 -0.45 3.83
CA TRP A 24 -9.20 0.14 2.53
C TRP A 24 -9.85 -0.62 1.37
N LYS A 25 -9.87 -1.96 1.47
CA LYS A 25 -10.55 -2.78 0.47
C LYS A 25 -12.04 -2.45 0.40
N PHE A 26 -12.71 -2.28 1.55
CA PHE A 26 -14.11 -1.86 1.58
C PHE A 26 -14.31 -0.49 0.94
N ILE A 27 -13.43 0.45 1.22
CA ILE A 27 -13.51 1.79 0.65
C ILE A 27 -13.39 1.73 -0.87
N LYS A 28 -12.43 0.98 -1.40
CA LYS A 28 -12.27 0.81 -2.84
C LYS A 28 -13.51 0.19 -3.47
N ASP A 29 -13.98 -0.91 -2.91
CA ASP A 29 -15.04 -1.70 -3.51
C ASP A 29 -16.40 -1.02 -3.45
N LYS A 30 -16.64 -0.18 -2.43
CA LYS A 30 -17.95 0.43 -2.21
C LYS A 30 -18.02 1.91 -2.56
N LEU A 31 -16.94 2.64 -2.43
CA LEU A 31 -16.95 4.10 -2.55
C LEU A 31 -16.13 4.63 -3.73
N ILE A 32 -15.20 3.86 -4.25
CA ILE A 32 -14.29 4.32 -5.31
C ILE A 32 -14.57 3.61 -6.64
N LEU A 33 -14.37 2.32 -6.68
CA LEU A 33 -14.43 1.56 -7.94
C LEU A 33 -15.82 1.52 -8.59
N PRO A 34 -16.95 1.53 -7.82
CA PRO A 34 -18.27 1.61 -8.46
C PRO A 34 -18.54 2.91 -9.19
N TYR A 35 -17.84 4.00 -8.83
CA TYR A 35 -18.10 5.34 -9.36
C TYR A 35 -17.00 5.85 -10.28
N LEU A 36 -15.78 5.34 -10.15
CA LEU A 36 -14.62 5.83 -10.87
C LEU A 36 -13.99 4.73 -11.73
N GLU A 37 -13.68 5.09 -12.97
CA GLU A 37 -12.79 4.28 -13.80
C GLU A 37 -11.37 4.74 -13.52
N LEU A 38 -10.70 4.06 -12.60
CA LEU A 38 -9.40 4.47 -12.06
C LEU A 38 -8.38 3.36 -12.25
N ASP A 39 -7.25 3.70 -12.86
CA ASP A 39 -6.11 2.81 -12.97
C ASP A 39 -5.30 2.90 -11.67
N ILE A 40 -5.25 1.80 -10.93
CA ILE A 40 -4.55 1.73 -9.65
C ILE A 40 -3.29 0.90 -9.81
N LYS A 41 -2.15 1.50 -9.50
CA LYS A 41 -0.85 0.82 -9.46
C LYS A 41 -0.64 0.30 -8.03
N TYR A 42 -0.81 -0.99 -7.85
CA TYR A 42 -0.85 -1.65 -6.54
C TYR A 42 0.54 -2.05 -6.05
N TYR A 43 0.84 -1.69 -4.81
CA TYR A 43 2.04 -2.14 -4.10
C TYR A 43 1.65 -2.61 -2.70
N ASP A 44 2.06 -3.80 -2.34
CA ASP A 44 1.77 -4.38 -1.04
C ASP A 44 2.88 -4.01 -0.05
N LEU A 45 2.58 -3.09 0.85
CA LEU A 45 3.49 -2.69 1.93
C LEU A 45 3.19 -3.42 3.23
N GLY A 46 2.45 -4.53 3.18
CA GLY A 46 2.27 -5.38 4.33
C GLY A 46 3.61 -5.93 4.82
N MET A 47 3.72 -6.16 6.12
CA MET A 47 4.97 -6.53 6.75
C MET A 47 5.60 -7.79 6.14
N GLU A 48 4.77 -8.78 5.81
CA GLU A 48 5.24 -10.04 5.26
C GLU A 48 5.89 -9.86 3.89
N TYR A 49 5.26 -9.09 3.03
CA TYR A 49 5.79 -8.85 1.68
C TYR A 49 7.03 -7.95 1.70
N ARG A 50 7.08 -6.98 2.62
CA ARG A 50 8.29 -6.17 2.80
C ARG A 50 9.47 -7.05 3.21
N ASP A 51 9.23 -8.01 4.10
CA ASP A 51 10.27 -8.95 4.53
C ASP A 51 10.70 -9.86 3.38
N GLU A 52 9.74 -10.37 2.61
CA GLU A 52 10.02 -11.22 1.46
C GLU A 52 10.89 -10.52 0.41
N THR A 53 10.66 -9.23 0.20
CA THR A 53 11.40 -8.44 -0.81
C THR A 53 12.61 -7.72 -0.25
N ASN A 54 13.00 -7.96 1.01
CA ASN A 54 14.05 -7.22 1.72
C ASN A 54 13.79 -5.71 1.67
N ASP A 55 12.53 -5.33 1.88
CA ASP A 55 12.03 -3.94 1.85
C ASP A 55 12.14 -3.25 0.48
N GLN A 56 12.45 -3.98 -0.56
CA GLN A 56 12.54 -3.41 -1.91
C GLN A 56 11.20 -2.85 -2.38
N VAL A 57 10.09 -3.47 -1.99
CA VAL A 57 8.75 -3.01 -2.37
C VAL A 57 8.48 -1.57 -1.88
N THR A 58 9.01 -1.19 -0.73
CA THR A 58 8.85 0.18 -0.20
C THR A 58 9.56 1.19 -1.11
N ILE A 59 10.73 0.85 -1.58
CA ILE A 59 11.50 1.69 -2.51
C ILE A 59 10.80 1.78 -3.85
N ASP A 60 10.31 0.66 -4.37
CA ASP A 60 9.58 0.61 -5.63
C ASP A 60 8.31 1.44 -5.57
N ALA A 61 7.58 1.38 -4.45
CA ALA A 61 6.37 2.16 -4.23
C ALA A 61 6.68 3.67 -4.20
N ALA A 62 7.74 4.06 -3.52
CA ALA A 62 8.16 5.46 -3.46
C ALA A 62 8.50 6.00 -4.86
N ASN A 63 9.22 5.22 -5.65
CA ASN A 63 9.55 5.59 -7.02
C ASN A 63 8.31 5.66 -7.91
N ALA A 64 7.34 4.79 -7.71
CA ALA A 64 6.08 4.81 -8.44
C ALA A 64 5.30 6.09 -8.14
N ILE A 65 5.24 6.52 -6.87
CA ILE A 65 4.57 7.78 -6.51
C ILE A 65 5.28 8.95 -7.18
N LYS A 66 6.60 8.95 -7.21
CA LYS A 66 7.36 9.98 -7.90
C LYS A 66 7.04 10.02 -9.39
N GLN A 67 6.85 8.86 -10.01
CA GLN A 67 6.52 8.75 -11.43
C GLN A 67 5.09 9.20 -11.73
N TYR A 68 4.12 8.75 -10.95
CA TYR A 68 2.69 8.99 -11.22
C TYR A 68 2.12 10.20 -10.51
N GLY A 69 2.79 10.72 -9.49
CA GLY A 69 2.46 11.97 -8.84
C GLY A 69 1.47 11.89 -7.68
N VAL A 70 0.72 10.78 -7.55
CA VAL A 70 -0.28 10.61 -6.47
C VAL A 70 -0.18 9.23 -5.87
N GLY A 71 -0.14 9.16 -4.55
CA GLY A 71 -0.15 7.90 -3.82
C GLY A 71 -1.14 7.93 -2.68
N ILE A 72 -1.74 6.76 -2.40
CA ILE A 72 -2.63 6.55 -1.26
C ILE A 72 -2.00 5.45 -0.42
N LYS A 73 -1.63 5.78 0.81
CA LYS A 73 -0.93 4.86 1.69
C LYS A 73 -1.81 4.45 2.86
N CYS A 74 -1.95 3.15 3.06
CA CYS A 74 -2.55 2.58 4.26
C CYS A 74 -1.54 2.53 5.40
N ALA A 75 -2.03 2.43 6.63
CA ALA A 75 -1.16 2.28 7.79
C ALA A 75 -0.39 0.96 7.72
N THR A 76 0.88 1.03 8.05
CA THR A 76 1.77 -0.12 8.07
C THR A 76 2.31 -0.35 9.48
N ILE A 77 2.67 -1.60 9.79
CA ILE A 77 3.31 -1.94 11.05
C ILE A 77 4.80 -1.59 10.95
N THR A 78 5.29 -0.86 11.95
CA THR A 78 6.73 -0.69 12.13
C THR A 78 7.17 -1.78 13.12
N PRO A 79 7.93 -2.79 12.67
CA PRO A 79 8.25 -3.91 13.54
C PRO A 79 9.18 -3.51 14.68
N ASP A 80 8.86 -4.00 15.88
CA ASP A 80 9.74 -3.99 17.02
C ASP A 80 10.27 -5.41 17.23
N GLU A 81 11.01 -5.62 18.32
CA GLU A 81 11.59 -6.95 18.60
C GLU A 81 10.53 -8.04 18.69
N GLN A 82 9.38 -7.73 19.32
CA GLN A 82 8.28 -8.66 19.43
C GLN A 82 7.67 -9.01 18.09
N ARG A 83 7.49 -8.02 17.22
CA ARG A 83 6.94 -8.23 15.88
C ARG A 83 7.90 -9.04 15.00
N VAL A 84 9.20 -8.78 15.12
CA VAL A 84 10.22 -9.57 14.38
C VAL A 84 10.10 -11.05 14.74
N GLU A 85 9.95 -11.36 16.02
CA GLU A 85 9.79 -12.73 16.49
C GLU A 85 8.46 -13.34 16.05
N GLU A 86 7.36 -12.59 16.23
CA GLU A 86 6.00 -13.03 15.90
C GLU A 86 5.85 -13.39 14.42
N PHE A 87 6.35 -12.55 13.53
CA PHE A 87 6.26 -12.74 12.08
C PHE A 87 7.47 -13.43 11.48
N LYS A 88 8.48 -13.77 12.28
CA LYS A 88 9.72 -14.40 11.83
C LYS A 88 10.43 -13.58 10.74
N LEU A 89 10.54 -12.28 10.98
CA LEU A 89 11.16 -11.36 10.03
C LEU A 89 12.68 -11.49 10.00
N LYS A 90 13.26 -11.24 8.85
CA LYS A 90 14.72 -11.27 8.66
C LYS A 90 15.44 -10.17 9.44
N GLN A 91 14.77 -9.02 9.62
CA GLN A 91 15.30 -7.90 10.39
C GLN A 91 14.17 -6.98 10.84
N MET A 92 14.50 -6.01 11.67
CA MET A 92 13.56 -5.00 12.14
C MET A 92 13.51 -3.86 11.12
N TRP A 93 12.61 -3.98 10.13
CA TRP A 93 12.49 -3.03 9.03
C TRP A 93 12.05 -1.65 9.53
N LYS A 94 12.60 -0.60 8.93
CA LYS A 94 12.21 0.77 9.24
C LYS A 94 10.82 1.07 8.71
N SER A 95 10.18 2.10 9.28
CA SER A 95 8.86 2.52 8.82
C SER A 95 8.89 2.96 7.35
N PRO A 96 7.97 2.46 6.51
CA PRO A 96 7.83 2.94 5.14
C PRO A 96 7.58 4.44 5.05
N ASN A 97 6.97 5.05 6.07
CA ASN A 97 6.73 6.49 6.11
C ASN A 97 8.02 7.29 6.02
N GLY A 98 9.11 6.77 6.57
CA GLY A 98 10.40 7.43 6.49
C GLY A 98 11.09 7.30 5.13
N THR A 99 10.76 6.26 4.37
CA THR A 99 11.32 6.03 3.03
C THR A 99 10.56 6.83 1.97
N ILE A 100 9.25 6.83 2.09
CA ILE A 100 8.38 7.53 1.16
C ILE A 100 8.32 9.01 1.49
#